data_143e01b72bbeed98545aaf53b4e1440c
#
_entry.id   143e01b72bbeed98545aaf53b4e1440c
#
_cell.length_a   1.000
_cell.length_b   1.000
_cell.length_c   1.000
_cell.angle_alpha   90.00
_cell.angle_beta   90.00
_cell.angle_gamma   90.00
#
_symmetry.space_group_name_H-M   'P 1'
#
loop_
_entity.id
_entity.type
_entity.pdbx_description
1 polymer ?
#
loop_
_entity_poly.entity_id
_entity_poly.type
_entity_poly.pdbx_seq_one_letter_code
_entity_poly.pdbx_strand_id
1 'polypeptide(L)'
;MSPGIGRILLEEDFSDDSLWDIAVSDDASASLSRNRLTLVARSGFYLASMRRELPLSDFYAEITARPSLCRGEDNYGLVVRGVGSSFYRFVLACNGMIRAERITGGTRLPLQEPVPSGDAPGAPGEVRIGVWAVGNEMRLFLNDRYQFSVVDPSFPSGALGVFVRSTGETPVTIVFSDLAIYKVDYTLPTKTPIPTP
;
A
#
# COMPACT_ATOMS: atom_id res chain seq x y z
N MET A 1 -14.03 -4.86 -12.18
CA MET A 1 -13.24 -6.01 -12.65
C MET A 1 -12.63 -6.60 -11.39
N SER A 2 -13.15 -7.72 -10.90
CA SER A 2 -12.57 -8.37 -9.72
C SER A 2 -11.18 -8.91 -10.08
N PRO A 3 -10.15 -8.66 -9.26
CA PRO A 3 -8.88 -9.33 -9.45
C PRO A 3 -9.11 -10.86 -9.35
N GLY A 4 -8.44 -11.64 -10.21
CA GLY A 4 -8.43 -13.11 -10.08
C GLY A 4 -7.67 -13.48 -8.80
N ILE A 5 -8.38 -13.49 -7.67
CA ILE A 5 -7.81 -13.78 -6.35
C ILE A 5 -7.82 -15.30 -6.18
N GLY A 6 -6.63 -15.86 -6.00
CA GLY A 6 -6.42 -17.29 -5.71
C GLY A 6 -6.41 -17.58 -4.21
N ARG A 7 -5.66 -18.61 -3.81
CA ARG A 7 -5.56 -19.01 -2.39
C ARG A 7 -4.84 -17.95 -1.56
N ILE A 8 -5.17 -17.88 -0.27
CA ILE A 8 -4.45 -17.09 0.73
C ILE A 8 -3.01 -17.60 0.86
N LEU A 9 -2.06 -16.68 0.82
CA LEU A 9 -0.63 -16.92 1.08
C LEU A 9 -0.26 -16.55 2.52
N LEU A 10 -0.86 -15.48 3.05
CA LEU A 10 -0.62 -14.95 4.39
C LEU A 10 -1.87 -14.24 4.90
N GLU A 11 -2.18 -14.48 6.16
CA GLU A 11 -3.01 -13.62 7.01
C GLU A 11 -2.15 -13.13 8.16
N GLU A 12 -2.04 -11.81 8.31
CA GLU A 12 -1.20 -11.17 9.32
C GLU A 12 -2.10 -10.63 10.44
N ASP A 13 -1.89 -11.13 11.64
CA ASP A 13 -2.64 -10.72 12.82
C ASP A 13 -1.94 -9.66 13.68
N PHE A 14 -0.74 -9.22 13.26
CA PHE A 14 0.06 -8.22 13.96
C PHE A 14 0.38 -8.57 15.41
N SER A 15 0.55 -9.86 15.72
CA SER A 15 0.88 -10.35 17.07
C SER A 15 2.38 -10.45 17.32
N ASP A 16 3.20 -10.55 16.26
CA ASP A 16 4.65 -10.73 16.31
C ASP A 16 5.39 -9.49 15.77
N ASP A 17 6.00 -8.74 16.67
CA ASP A 17 6.74 -7.52 16.35
C ASP A 17 8.08 -7.79 15.63
N SER A 18 8.64 -8.99 15.75
CA SER A 18 9.86 -9.38 15.05
C SER A 18 9.70 -9.42 13.52
N LEU A 19 8.48 -9.55 13.04
CA LEU A 19 8.13 -9.65 11.63
C LEU A 19 7.98 -8.28 10.94
N TRP A 20 8.02 -7.19 11.69
CA TRP A 20 7.87 -5.83 11.18
C TRP A 20 9.05 -4.94 11.56
N ASP A 21 9.28 -3.90 10.78
CA ASP A 21 10.24 -2.87 11.14
C ASP A 21 9.63 -1.93 12.19
N ILE A 22 9.88 -2.26 13.46
CA ILE A 22 9.45 -1.48 14.59
C ILE A 22 10.48 -0.38 14.86
N ALA A 23 10.02 0.83 15.06
CA ALA A 23 10.86 1.98 15.37
C ALA A 23 10.18 2.88 16.41
N VAL A 24 10.96 3.39 17.33
CA VAL A 24 10.50 4.39 18.30
C VAL A 24 11.54 5.49 18.38
N SER A 25 11.14 6.70 17.99
CA SER A 25 11.91 7.93 18.14
C SER A 25 11.00 9.07 18.57
N ASP A 26 11.59 10.21 18.88
CA ASP A 26 10.81 11.41 19.22
C ASP A 26 9.97 11.92 18.01
N ASP A 27 10.40 11.64 16.79
CA ASP A 27 9.81 12.18 15.57
C ASP A 27 8.87 11.22 14.87
N ALA A 28 9.07 9.90 15.05
CA ALA A 28 8.23 8.89 14.41
C ALA A 28 8.25 7.58 15.19
N SER A 29 7.14 6.83 15.15
CA SER A 29 7.06 5.51 15.77
C SER A 29 6.21 4.54 14.97
N ALA A 30 6.66 3.27 14.93
CA ALA A 30 5.92 2.13 14.47
C ALA A 30 5.85 1.12 15.62
N SER A 31 4.65 0.76 16.05
CA SER A 31 4.44 -0.12 17.20
C SER A 31 3.28 -1.08 16.98
N LEU A 32 3.43 -2.30 17.48
CA LEU A 32 2.36 -3.30 17.50
C LEU A 32 1.66 -3.31 18.86
N SER A 33 0.34 -3.28 18.86
CA SER A 33 -0.47 -3.43 20.05
C SER A 33 -1.88 -3.88 19.67
N ARG A 34 -2.44 -4.82 20.44
CA ARG A 34 -3.81 -5.32 20.25
C ARG A 34 -4.08 -5.78 18.82
N ASN A 35 -3.15 -6.55 18.24
CA ASN A 35 -3.25 -7.07 16.87
C ASN A 35 -3.36 -5.97 15.80
N ARG A 36 -2.67 -4.87 15.99
CA ARG A 36 -2.64 -3.73 15.06
C ARG A 36 -1.25 -3.12 15.01
N LEU A 37 -0.90 -2.62 13.85
CA LEU A 37 0.29 -1.82 13.61
C LEU A 37 -0.09 -0.34 13.58
N THR A 38 0.44 0.44 14.50
CA THR A 38 0.22 1.88 14.54
C THR A 38 1.47 2.61 14.10
N LEU A 39 1.34 3.45 13.08
CA LEU A 39 2.37 4.37 12.64
C LEU A 39 2.01 5.79 13.03
N VAL A 40 2.99 6.49 13.61
CA VAL A 40 2.91 7.92 13.95
C VAL A 40 4.11 8.63 13.32
N ALA A 41 3.89 9.77 12.68
CA ALA A 41 4.96 10.66 12.25
C ALA A 41 4.62 12.11 12.63
N ARG A 42 5.59 12.82 13.23
CA ARG A 42 5.46 14.25 13.51
C ARG A 42 5.56 15.08 12.24
N SER A 43 5.26 16.35 12.37
CA SER A 43 5.33 17.34 11.29
C SER A 43 6.61 17.22 10.46
N GLY A 44 6.47 17.04 9.14
CA GLY A 44 7.58 16.94 8.20
C GLY A 44 8.24 15.56 8.09
N PHE A 45 7.88 14.59 8.96
CA PHE A 45 8.51 13.27 8.97
C PHE A 45 7.77 12.24 8.13
N TYR A 46 8.55 11.25 7.68
CA TYR A 46 8.12 10.05 6.96
C TYR A 46 8.54 8.82 7.76
N LEU A 47 7.68 7.84 7.87
CA LEU A 47 7.99 6.55 8.44
C LEU A 47 7.39 5.44 7.59
N ALA A 48 8.17 4.40 7.33
CA ALA A 48 7.69 3.14 6.76
C ALA A 48 7.99 1.99 7.72
N SER A 49 7.10 1.02 7.75
CA SER A 49 7.29 -0.27 8.42
C SER A 49 7.14 -1.36 7.38
N MET A 50 8.19 -2.14 7.16
CA MET A 50 8.22 -3.22 6.18
C MET A 50 8.00 -4.57 6.84
N ARG A 51 7.25 -5.44 6.17
CA ARG A 51 7.09 -6.84 6.57
C ARG A 51 8.34 -7.61 6.16
N ARG A 52 9.03 -8.20 7.13
CA ARG A 52 10.26 -8.98 6.92
C ARG A 52 9.95 -10.34 6.32
N GLU A 53 10.93 -10.93 5.64
CA GLU A 53 10.92 -12.32 5.16
C GLU A 53 9.77 -12.68 4.21
N LEU A 54 9.26 -11.70 3.47
CA LEU A 54 8.15 -11.90 2.55
C LEU A 54 8.39 -11.22 1.20
N PRO A 55 9.30 -11.73 0.36
CA PRO A 55 9.43 -11.23 -1.00
C PRO A 55 8.24 -11.67 -1.86
N LEU A 56 7.53 -10.72 -2.44
CA LEU A 56 6.36 -10.94 -3.28
C LEU A 56 6.64 -10.50 -4.72
N SER A 57 6.26 -11.31 -5.71
CA SER A 57 6.29 -10.95 -7.14
C SER A 57 4.89 -10.68 -7.67
N ASP A 58 4.08 -11.74 -7.85
CA ASP A 58 2.70 -11.66 -8.30
C ASP A 58 1.77 -11.96 -7.12
N PHE A 59 0.95 -10.99 -6.74
CA PHE A 59 0.10 -11.08 -5.56
C PHE A 59 -1.09 -10.12 -5.63
N TYR A 60 -2.08 -10.38 -4.80
CA TYR A 60 -3.04 -9.39 -4.33
C TYR A 60 -2.87 -9.24 -2.82
N ALA A 61 -2.64 -8.03 -2.37
CA ALA A 61 -2.56 -7.72 -0.95
C ALA A 61 -3.65 -6.71 -0.58
N GLU A 62 -4.31 -6.93 0.55
CA GLU A 62 -5.27 -5.99 1.11
C GLU A 62 -5.00 -5.76 2.59
N ILE A 63 -5.23 -4.53 3.05
CA ILE A 63 -5.04 -4.12 4.43
C ILE A 63 -6.07 -3.05 4.79
N THR A 64 -6.55 -3.08 6.02
CA THR A 64 -7.41 -2.03 6.57
C THR A 64 -6.57 -0.93 7.18
N ALA A 65 -6.76 0.30 6.74
CA ALA A 65 -6.14 1.50 7.31
C ALA A 65 -7.18 2.39 7.98
N ARG A 66 -6.87 2.86 9.20
CA ARG A 66 -7.71 3.76 9.99
C ARG A 66 -6.95 5.03 10.33
N PRO A 67 -7.11 6.11 9.54
CA PRO A 67 -6.59 7.41 9.92
C PRO A 67 -7.36 7.92 11.16
N SER A 68 -6.63 8.15 12.25
CA SER A 68 -7.17 8.76 13.47
C SER A 68 -6.76 10.22 13.61
N LEU A 69 -5.58 10.58 13.10
CA LEU A 69 -5.09 11.95 12.98
C LEU A 69 -4.41 12.09 11.62
N CYS A 70 -5.02 12.88 10.73
CA CYS A 70 -4.54 13.04 9.36
C CYS A 70 -5.29 14.20 8.69
N ARG A 71 -4.57 15.15 8.09
CA ARG A 71 -5.19 16.36 7.52
C ARG A 71 -4.49 16.79 6.23
N GLY A 72 -5.28 17.37 5.33
CA GLY A 72 -4.75 17.98 4.12
C GLY A 72 -3.94 16.99 3.28
N GLU A 73 -2.69 17.33 3.00
CA GLU A 73 -1.77 16.51 2.20
C GLU A 73 -0.99 15.46 2.99
N ASP A 74 -1.22 15.35 4.31
CA ASP A 74 -0.74 14.19 5.07
C ASP A 74 -1.16 12.91 4.35
N ASN A 75 -0.30 11.91 4.34
CA ASN A 75 -0.59 10.75 3.53
C ASN A 75 -0.07 9.44 4.13
N TYR A 76 -0.67 8.34 3.68
CA TYR A 76 -0.39 6.99 4.11
C TYR A 76 -0.65 6.01 2.98
N GLY A 77 -0.31 4.75 3.17
CA GLY A 77 -0.63 3.73 2.20
C GLY A 77 0.27 2.52 2.23
N LEU A 78 0.32 1.81 1.10
CA LEU A 78 1.10 0.59 0.92
C LEU A 78 2.41 0.87 0.18
N VAL A 79 3.47 0.22 0.66
CA VAL A 79 4.73 0.00 -0.04
C VAL A 79 4.74 -1.40 -0.59
N VAL A 80 5.09 -1.58 -1.86
CA VAL A 80 5.16 -2.90 -2.49
C VAL A 80 6.44 -3.06 -3.30
N ARG A 81 6.90 -4.31 -3.43
CA ARG A 81 8.11 -4.69 -4.16
C ARG A 81 9.35 -3.91 -3.71
N GLY A 82 9.46 -3.71 -2.39
CA GLY A 82 10.56 -2.96 -1.79
C GLY A 82 11.86 -3.76 -1.76
N VAL A 83 12.96 -3.11 -2.20
CA VAL A 83 14.33 -3.63 -2.10
C VAL A 83 15.23 -2.47 -1.66
N GLY A 84 15.72 -2.52 -0.41
CA GLY A 84 16.48 -1.43 0.18
C GLY A 84 15.69 -0.11 0.18
N SER A 85 16.24 0.93 -0.44
CA SER A 85 15.61 2.27 -0.55
C SER A 85 14.81 2.46 -1.86
N SER A 86 14.49 1.37 -2.55
CA SER A 86 13.77 1.40 -3.83
C SER A 86 12.49 0.58 -3.74
N PHE A 87 11.34 1.16 -4.13
CA PHE A 87 10.02 0.56 -3.98
C PHE A 87 8.96 1.29 -4.78
N TYR A 88 7.80 0.67 -4.92
CA TYR A 88 6.57 1.37 -5.29
C TYR A 88 5.77 1.71 -4.05
N ARG A 89 5.07 2.85 -4.09
CA ARG A 89 4.08 3.19 -3.07
C ARG A 89 2.77 3.67 -3.68
N PHE A 90 1.69 3.16 -3.11
CA PHE A 90 0.33 3.60 -3.36
C PHE A 90 -0.10 4.50 -2.23
N VAL A 91 -0.42 5.74 -2.55
CA VAL A 91 -0.53 6.85 -1.61
C VAL A 91 -1.98 7.31 -1.55
N LEU A 92 -2.51 7.39 -0.33
CA LEU A 92 -3.77 8.03 -0.02
C LEU A 92 -3.46 9.29 0.80
N ALA A 93 -3.87 10.45 0.30
CA ALA A 93 -3.77 11.70 1.04
C ALA A 93 -5.10 11.99 1.77
N CYS A 94 -5.00 12.65 2.93
CA CYS A 94 -6.16 12.89 3.79
C CYS A 94 -7.11 13.98 3.26
N ASN A 95 -6.76 14.61 2.17
CA ASN A 95 -7.63 15.47 1.35
C ASN A 95 -8.41 14.69 0.27
N GLY A 96 -8.34 13.35 0.25
CA GLY A 96 -9.04 12.51 -0.72
C GLY A 96 -8.31 12.29 -2.04
N MET A 97 -7.08 12.77 -2.19
CA MET A 97 -6.28 12.50 -3.39
C MET A 97 -5.54 11.17 -3.28
N ILE A 98 -5.47 10.44 -4.38
CA ILE A 98 -4.72 9.18 -4.48
C ILE A 98 -3.72 9.24 -5.63
N ARG A 99 -2.59 8.54 -5.49
CA ARG A 99 -1.54 8.48 -6.50
C ARG A 99 -0.68 7.23 -6.36
N ALA A 100 0.16 6.95 -7.35
CA ALA A 100 1.20 5.94 -7.28
C ALA A 100 2.56 6.51 -7.67
N GLU A 101 3.60 6.06 -6.99
CA GLU A 101 4.95 6.57 -7.15
C GLU A 101 5.97 5.42 -7.15
N ARG A 102 7.03 5.57 -7.94
CA ARG A 102 8.25 4.79 -7.82
C ARG A 102 9.29 5.63 -7.06
N ILE A 103 9.88 5.03 -6.06
CA ILE A 103 11.03 5.59 -5.34
C ILE A 103 12.27 4.79 -5.72
N THR A 104 13.34 5.46 -6.08
CA THR A 104 14.63 4.84 -6.40
C THR A 104 15.74 5.62 -5.72
N GLY A 105 16.36 5.04 -4.68
CA GLY A 105 17.41 5.73 -3.92
C GLY A 105 16.97 7.08 -3.35
N GLY A 106 15.72 7.22 -2.93
CA GLY A 106 15.15 8.48 -2.43
C GLY A 106 14.57 9.41 -3.51
N THR A 107 14.85 9.16 -4.78
CA THR A 107 14.27 9.95 -5.89
C THR A 107 12.86 9.47 -6.22
N ARG A 108 11.92 10.39 -6.29
CA ARG A 108 10.52 10.12 -6.60
C ARG A 108 10.25 10.27 -8.10
N LEU A 109 9.58 9.28 -8.68
CA LEU A 109 8.96 9.35 -10.01
C LEU A 109 7.45 9.07 -9.88
N PRO A 110 6.57 9.99 -10.30
CA PRO A 110 5.14 9.71 -10.34
C PRO A 110 4.84 8.67 -11.44
N LEU A 111 4.06 7.64 -11.08
CA LEU A 111 3.51 6.66 -12.03
C LEU A 111 2.04 6.95 -12.32
N GLN A 112 1.34 7.49 -11.34
CA GLN A 112 0.01 8.05 -11.42
C GLN A 112 0.03 9.40 -10.70
N GLU A 113 -0.27 10.47 -11.43
CA GLU A 113 -0.46 11.78 -10.83
C GLU A 113 -1.66 11.80 -9.87
N PRO A 114 -1.69 12.71 -8.88
CA PRO A 114 -2.79 12.79 -7.94
C PRO A 114 -4.15 12.94 -8.61
N VAL A 115 -5.07 12.04 -8.29
CA VAL A 115 -6.47 12.07 -8.73
C VAL A 115 -7.40 11.99 -7.53
N PRO A 116 -8.58 12.64 -7.55
CA PRO A 116 -9.53 12.56 -6.44
C PRO A 116 -10.19 11.18 -6.36
N SER A 117 -10.42 10.69 -5.14
CA SER A 117 -11.18 9.48 -4.87
C SER A 117 -12.16 9.69 -3.71
N GLY A 118 -13.42 9.39 -3.93
CA GLY A 118 -14.43 9.40 -2.87
C GLY A 118 -14.27 8.24 -1.86
N ASP A 119 -13.39 7.27 -2.16
CA ASP A 119 -13.11 6.12 -1.30
C ASP A 119 -11.88 6.35 -0.39
N ALA A 120 -11.15 7.45 -0.55
CA ALA A 120 -10.01 7.80 0.29
C ALA A 120 -10.45 8.73 1.44
N PRO A 121 -10.60 8.22 2.67
CA PRO A 121 -11.12 9.01 3.78
C PRO A 121 -10.05 9.93 4.38
N GLY A 122 -10.50 11.08 4.89
CA GLY A 122 -9.77 11.82 5.90
C GLY A 122 -9.92 11.18 7.30
N ALA A 123 -9.36 11.82 8.33
CA ALA A 123 -9.50 11.38 9.71
C ALA A 123 -10.71 12.06 10.40
N PRO A 124 -11.48 11.35 11.24
CA PRO A 124 -11.42 9.90 11.43
C PRO A 124 -12.07 9.13 10.26
N GLY A 125 -11.51 7.99 9.91
CA GLY A 125 -12.04 7.18 8.81
C GLY A 125 -11.50 5.76 8.80
N GLU A 126 -11.96 4.98 7.85
CA GLU A 126 -11.50 3.62 7.59
C GLU A 126 -11.54 3.35 6.08
N VAL A 127 -10.52 2.66 5.58
CA VAL A 127 -10.47 2.22 4.19
C VAL A 127 -9.73 0.89 4.09
N ARG A 128 -10.23 -0.02 3.26
CA ARG A 128 -9.49 -1.20 2.83
C ARG A 128 -8.71 -0.86 1.56
N ILE A 129 -7.40 -0.95 1.65
CA ILE A 129 -6.48 -0.69 0.55
C ILE A 129 -6.09 -2.01 -0.05
N GLY A 130 -6.40 -2.24 -1.33
CA GLY A 130 -6.02 -3.42 -2.09
C GLY A 130 -5.02 -3.07 -3.19
N VAL A 131 -3.94 -3.83 -3.31
CA VAL A 131 -2.99 -3.73 -4.42
C VAL A 131 -2.86 -5.09 -5.10
N TRP A 132 -3.27 -5.14 -6.35
CA TRP A 132 -3.03 -6.27 -7.24
C TRP A 132 -1.77 -5.97 -8.08
N ALA A 133 -0.82 -6.89 -8.10
CA ALA A 133 0.43 -6.76 -8.84
C ALA A 133 0.73 -8.06 -9.58
N VAL A 134 0.85 -8.00 -10.91
CA VAL A 134 1.17 -9.14 -11.77
C VAL A 134 2.07 -8.67 -12.92
N GLY A 135 3.21 -9.32 -13.09
CA GLY A 135 4.22 -8.88 -14.04
C GLY A 135 4.60 -7.43 -13.79
N ASN A 136 4.44 -6.58 -14.79
CA ASN A 136 4.75 -5.14 -14.72
C ASN A 136 3.54 -4.27 -14.37
N GLU A 137 2.35 -4.84 -14.28
CA GLU A 137 1.10 -4.10 -14.01
C GLU A 137 0.77 -4.15 -12.52
N MET A 138 0.38 -3.00 -11.97
CA MET A 138 -0.13 -2.88 -10.60
C MET A 138 -1.44 -2.08 -10.60
N ARG A 139 -2.42 -2.50 -9.81
CA ARG A 139 -3.75 -1.90 -9.71
C ARG A 139 -4.08 -1.55 -8.28
N LEU A 140 -4.61 -0.35 -8.06
CA LEU A 140 -5.12 0.09 -6.77
C LEU A 140 -6.62 -0.15 -6.67
N PHE A 141 -7.04 -0.67 -5.52
CA PHE A 141 -8.43 -0.81 -5.12
C PHE A 141 -8.62 -0.14 -3.75
N LEU A 142 -9.73 0.57 -3.55
CA LEU A 142 -10.16 1.08 -2.26
C LEU A 142 -11.58 0.57 -2.01
N ASN A 143 -11.79 -0.10 -0.87
CA ASN A 143 -13.07 -0.72 -0.53
C ASN A 143 -13.62 -1.60 -1.66
N ASP A 144 -12.75 -2.43 -2.25
CA ASP A 144 -12.99 -3.31 -3.41
C ASP A 144 -13.30 -2.59 -4.73
N ARG A 145 -13.24 -1.26 -4.76
CA ARG A 145 -13.48 -0.48 -5.98
C ARG A 145 -12.16 -0.18 -6.66
N TYR A 146 -12.08 -0.53 -7.95
CA TYR A 146 -10.94 -0.18 -8.78
C TYR A 146 -10.77 1.34 -8.87
N GLN A 147 -9.54 1.81 -8.70
CA GLN A 147 -9.19 3.21 -8.77
C GLN A 147 -8.41 3.53 -10.05
N PHE A 148 -7.25 2.90 -10.22
CA PHE A 148 -6.39 3.06 -11.40
C PHE A 148 -5.41 1.89 -11.53
N SER A 149 -4.71 1.82 -12.68
CA SER A 149 -3.57 0.92 -12.90
C SER A 149 -2.34 1.68 -13.36
N VAL A 150 -1.17 1.15 -13.03
CA VAL A 150 0.13 1.62 -13.50
C VAL A 150 0.93 0.46 -14.06
N VAL A 151 1.84 0.74 -14.99
CA VAL A 151 2.74 -0.25 -15.58
C VAL A 151 4.16 0.26 -15.44
N ASP A 152 5.01 -0.51 -14.73
CA ASP A 152 6.43 -0.21 -14.56
C ASP A 152 7.22 -1.50 -14.33
N PRO A 153 8.29 -1.76 -15.12
CA PRO A 153 9.08 -3.00 -15.06
C PRO A 153 10.24 -2.95 -14.06
N SER A 154 10.45 -1.85 -13.33
CA SER A 154 11.70 -1.60 -12.61
C SER A 154 11.92 -2.56 -11.44
N PHE A 155 10.86 -2.92 -10.72
CA PHE A 155 10.95 -3.81 -9.56
C PHE A 155 9.99 -4.99 -9.73
N PRO A 156 10.50 -6.19 -10.13
CA PRO A 156 9.64 -7.35 -10.37
C PRO A 156 9.16 -8.03 -9.09
N SER A 157 9.87 -7.85 -7.97
CA SER A 157 9.54 -8.45 -6.68
C SER A 157 10.17 -7.68 -5.53
N GLY A 158 9.75 -7.94 -4.31
CA GLY A 158 10.31 -7.37 -3.09
C GLY A 158 9.36 -7.39 -1.92
N ALA A 159 9.74 -6.72 -0.83
CA ALA A 159 8.97 -6.65 0.39
C ALA A 159 7.70 -5.81 0.25
N LEU A 160 6.74 -6.08 1.14
CA LEU A 160 5.54 -5.29 1.35
C LEU A 160 5.64 -4.54 2.68
N GLY A 161 5.02 -3.38 2.76
CA GLY A 161 4.96 -2.60 3.98
C GLY A 161 3.90 -1.51 3.93
N VAL A 162 3.85 -0.74 4.99
CA VAL A 162 2.98 0.43 5.13
C VAL A 162 3.80 1.66 5.46
N PHE A 163 3.25 2.83 5.19
CA PHE A 163 3.93 4.09 5.50
C PHE A 163 2.94 5.17 5.91
N VAL A 164 3.48 6.18 6.58
CA VAL A 164 2.82 7.46 6.87
C VAL A 164 3.78 8.62 6.59
N ARG A 165 3.23 9.76 6.23
CA ARG A 165 3.98 11.01 6.07
C ARG A 165 3.14 12.19 6.54
N SER A 166 3.66 12.96 7.48
CA SER A 166 3.13 14.27 7.81
C SER A 166 3.76 15.34 6.92
N THR A 167 2.92 16.13 6.29
CA THR A 167 3.32 17.27 5.43
C THR A 167 2.93 18.61 6.04
N GLY A 168 2.01 18.57 7.00
CA GLY A 168 1.50 19.74 7.72
C GLY A 168 2.20 19.99 9.05
N GLU A 169 1.59 20.81 9.89
CA GLU A 169 2.09 21.18 11.21
C GLU A 169 1.67 20.19 12.32
N THR A 170 0.75 19.27 12.01
CA THR A 170 0.23 18.30 12.97
C THR A 170 0.79 16.91 12.69
N PRO A 171 0.96 16.06 13.73
CA PRO A 171 1.36 14.68 13.50
C PRO A 171 0.27 13.92 12.74
N VAL A 172 0.70 12.88 12.01
CA VAL A 172 -0.18 11.90 11.40
C VAL A 172 -0.17 10.61 12.21
N THR A 173 -1.35 9.98 12.41
CA THR A 173 -1.49 8.70 13.09
C THR A 173 -2.43 7.81 12.30
N ILE A 174 -1.91 6.66 11.86
CA ILE A 174 -2.67 5.66 11.10
C ILE A 174 -2.52 4.30 11.80
N VAL A 175 -3.64 3.62 11.96
CA VAL A 175 -3.69 2.25 12.49
C VAL A 175 -3.97 1.29 11.34
N PHE A 176 -3.13 0.26 11.20
CA PHE A 176 -3.28 -0.80 10.20
C PHE A 176 -3.68 -2.11 10.86
N SER A 177 -4.55 -2.88 10.20
CA SER A 177 -5.00 -4.21 10.63
C SER A 177 -5.44 -5.04 9.43
N ASP A 178 -5.71 -6.32 9.67
CA ASP A 178 -6.34 -7.23 8.71
C ASP A 178 -5.58 -7.31 7.38
N LEU A 179 -4.24 -7.48 7.44
CA LEU A 179 -3.45 -7.69 6.22
C LEU A 179 -3.64 -9.13 5.74
N ALA A 180 -4.13 -9.26 4.51
CA ALA A 180 -4.22 -10.53 3.82
C ALA A 180 -3.50 -10.46 2.47
N ILE A 181 -2.78 -11.53 2.13
CA ILE A 181 -2.05 -11.65 0.87
C ILE A 181 -2.51 -12.92 0.17
N TYR A 182 -2.83 -12.78 -1.10
CA TYR A 182 -3.35 -13.84 -1.93
C TYR A 182 -2.45 -14.08 -3.13
N LYS A 183 -2.37 -15.33 -3.56
CA LYS A 183 -1.84 -15.67 -4.87
C LYS A 183 -2.79 -15.13 -5.94
N VAL A 184 -2.24 -14.60 -7.03
CA VAL A 184 -3.03 -14.25 -8.19
C VAL A 184 -2.92 -15.35 -9.23
N ASP A 185 -4.07 -15.92 -9.61
CA ASP A 185 -4.18 -16.85 -10.72
C ASP A 185 -4.64 -16.06 -11.96
N TYR A 186 -3.66 -15.55 -12.70
CA TYR A 186 -3.93 -14.83 -13.94
C TYR A 186 -3.98 -15.83 -15.11
N THR A 187 -5.16 -16.16 -15.55
CA THR A 187 -5.37 -16.78 -16.88
C THR A 187 -5.51 -15.68 -17.90
N LEU A 188 -4.54 -15.59 -18.83
CA LEU A 188 -4.68 -14.71 -19.99
C LEU A 188 -6.03 -15.00 -20.70
N PRO A 189 -6.80 -13.98 -21.07
CA PRO A 189 -8.00 -14.21 -21.87
C PRO A 189 -7.61 -14.94 -23.16
N THR A 190 -8.20 -16.09 -23.38
CA THR A 190 -8.01 -16.88 -24.61
C THR A 190 -8.46 -16.00 -25.77
N LYS A 191 -7.59 -15.74 -26.72
CA LYS A 191 -7.99 -15.04 -27.97
C LYS A 191 -9.09 -15.85 -28.62
N THR A 192 -10.29 -15.29 -28.68
CA THR A 192 -11.38 -15.88 -29.47
C THR A 192 -10.93 -15.93 -30.94
N PRO A 193 -10.89 -17.09 -31.59
CA PRO A 193 -10.54 -17.14 -33.01
C PRO A 193 -11.50 -16.27 -33.80
N ILE A 194 -10.97 -15.38 -34.62
CA ILE A 194 -11.77 -14.58 -35.56
C ILE A 194 -12.34 -15.58 -36.59
N PRO A 195 -13.65 -15.64 -36.80
CA PRO A 195 -14.21 -16.48 -37.87
C PRO A 195 -13.60 -16.05 -39.20
N THR A 196 -12.95 -16.97 -39.91
CA THR A 196 -12.50 -16.75 -41.28
C THR A 196 -13.74 -16.68 -42.19
N PRO A 197 -13.85 -15.70 -43.10
CA PRO A 197 -14.97 -15.55 -44.02
C PRO A 197 -15.11 -16.73 -45.00
#